data_1cd78d71010eb1e4576207262cea8c6b
#
_entry.id   1cd78d71010eb1e4576207262cea8c6b
#
_cell.length_a   1.000
_cell.length_b   1.000
_cell.length_c   1.000
_cell.angle_alpha   90.00
_cell.angle_beta   90.00
_cell.angle_gamma   90.00
#
_symmetry.space_group_name_H-M   'P 1'
#
loop_
_entity.id
_entity.type
_entity.pdbx_description
1 polymer ?
#
loop_
_entity_poly.entity_id
_entity_poly.type
_entity_poly.pdbx_seq_one_letter_code
_entity_poly.pdbx_strand_id
1 'polypeptide(L)' 'MAKKAGRNTKARIVAAAWRLFYEQGYEDTTVEDIVFESETSKGSFYHYFEGKGRTAGVTVGAV' A
#
# COMPACT_ATOMS: atom_id res chain seq x y z
N MET A 1 15.77 -6.31 12.93
CA MET A 1 15.17 -6.45 12.73
C MET A 1 14.54 -5.83 11.79
N ALA A 2 14.08 -5.15 11.88
CA ALA A 2 13.31 -4.51 11.00
C ALA A 2 13.95 -4.12 9.77
N LYS A 3 15.09 -4.25 9.71
CA LYS A 3 15.72 -3.79 8.66
C LYS A 3 15.28 -4.29 7.44
N LYS A 4 14.65 -5.21 7.30
CA LYS A 4 14.23 -5.63 6.14
C LYS A 4 13.26 -4.79 5.56
N ALA A 5 12.94 -3.67 6.04
CA ALA A 5 11.96 -2.80 5.51
C ALA A 5 12.14 -2.56 4.03
N GLY A 6 13.31 -2.41 3.59
CA GLY A 6 13.53 -2.12 2.19
C GLY A 6 13.07 -3.23 1.28
N ARG A 7 13.28 -4.46 1.70
CA ARG A 7 12.91 -5.50 0.88
C ARG A 7 11.47 -5.75 0.87
N ASN A 8 10.74 -5.31 1.83
CA ASN A 8 9.32 -5.55 1.91
C ASN A 8 8.49 -4.33 1.55
N THR A 9 9.02 -3.48 0.70
CA THR A 9 8.29 -2.25 0.34
C THR A 9 6.92 -2.57 -0.23
N LYS A 10 6.83 -3.54 -1.11
CA LYS A 10 5.55 -3.87 -1.71
C LYS A 10 4.57 -4.35 -0.64
N ALA A 11 5.03 -5.20 0.26
CA ALA A 11 4.17 -5.72 1.32
C ALA A 11 3.74 -4.61 2.26
N ARG A 12 4.64 -3.66 2.54
CA ARG A 12 4.29 -2.55 3.41
C ARG A 12 3.21 -1.69 2.78
N ILE A 13 3.32 -1.45 1.49
CA ILE A 13 2.34 -0.66 0.77
C ILE A 13 0.98 -1.36 0.81
N VAL A 14 0.96 -2.65 0.55
CA VAL A 14 -0.30 -3.39 0.54
C VAL A 14 -0.92 -3.40 1.94
N ALA A 15 -0.11 -3.63 2.96
CA ALA A 15 -0.62 -3.65 4.31
C ALA A 15 -1.19 -2.29 4.72
N ALA A 16 -0.49 -1.21 4.35
CA ALA A 16 -0.96 0.11 4.67
C ALA A 16 -2.27 0.42 3.94
N ALA A 17 -2.35 0.01 2.68
CA ALA A 17 -3.55 0.26 1.89
C ALA A 17 -4.75 -0.42 2.53
N TRP A 18 -4.61 -1.69 2.88
CA TRP A 18 -5.72 -2.41 3.46
C TRP A 18 -6.11 -1.87 4.83
N ARG A 19 -5.12 -1.44 5.60
CA ARG A 19 -5.42 -0.86 6.89
C ARG A 19 -6.25 0.40 6.72
N LEU A 20 -5.89 1.26 5.77
CA LEU A 20 -6.62 2.48 5.54
C LEU A 20 -8.00 2.21 4.96
N PHE A 21 -8.11 1.22 4.09
CA PHE A 21 -9.42 0.85 3.55
C PHE A 21 -10.34 0.43 4.68
N TYR A 22 -9.80 -0.26 5.66
CA TYR A 22 -10.60 -0.70 6.78
C TYR A 22 -10.97 0.45 7.70
N GLU A 23 -10.04 1.36 7.95
CA GLU A 23 -10.28 2.44 8.88
C GLU A 23 -11.11 3.57 8.32
N GLN A 24 -10.88 3.95 7.11
CA GLN A 24 -11.58 5.09 6.55
C GLN A 24 -12.33 4.80 5.26
N GLY A 25 -12.24 3.60 4.77
CA GLY A 25 -12.98 3.24 3.58
C GLY A 25 -12.15 3.39 2.33
N TYR A 26 -12.42 2.52 1.35
CA TYR A 26 -11.68 2.52 0.11
C TYR A 26 -11.81 3.84 -0.62
N GLU A 27 -13.02 4.39 -0.68
CA GLU A 27 -13.26 5.62 -1.40
C GLU A 27 -12.54 6.81 -0.79
N ASP A 28 -12.35 6.80 0.51
CA ASP A 28 -11.71 7.90 1.18
C ASP A 28 -10.20 7.74 1.32
N THR A 29 -9.64 6.69 0.76
CA THR A 29 -8.21 6.44 0.85
C THR A 29 -7.54 6.87 -0.44
N THR A 30 -6.47 7.65 -0.33
CA THR A 30 -5.75 8.11 -1.50
C THR A 30 -4.38 7.47 -1.53
N VAL A 31 -3.71 7.58 -2.68
CA VAL A 31 -2.36 7.07 -2.80
C VAL A 31 -1.44 7.77 -1.82
N GLU A 32 -1.66 9.07 -1.62
CA GLU A 32 -0.83 9.81 -0.68
C GLU A 32 -0.99 9.29 0.73
N ASP A 33 -2.20 8.91 1.11
CA ASP A 33 -2.43 8.34 2.42
C ASP A 33 -1.66 7.05 2.58
N ILE A 34 -1.69 6.22 1.55
CA ILE A 34 -1.02 4.93 1.59
C ILE A 34 0.49 5.11 1.69
N VAL A 35 1.02 6.04 0.90
CA VAL A 35 2.44 6.31 0.92
C VAL A 35 2.87 6.79 2.29
N PHE A 36 2.09 7.67 2.88
CA PHE A 36 2.42 8.20 4.19
C PHE A 36 2.37 7.08 5.24
N GLU A 37 1.32 6.30 5.22
CA GLU A 37 1.15 5.23 6.20
C GLU A 37 2.22 4.17 6.08
N SER A 38 2.63 3.85 4.86
CA SER A 38 3.61 2.80 4.64
C SER A 38 5.04 3.32 4.77
N GLU A 39 5.19 4.64 4.94
CA GLU A 39 6.51 5.24 5.03
C GLU A 39 7.34 4.98 3.78
N THR A 40 6.70 5.10 2.64
CA THR A 40 7.38 4.93 1.36
C THR A 40 7.22 6.22 0.57
N SER A 41 7.57 6.20 -0.70
CA SER A 41 7.42 7.37 -1.54
C SER A 41 6.44 7.07 -2.64
N LYS A 42 5.93 8.12 -3.29
CA LYS A 42 5.02 7.93 -4.38
C LYS A 42 5.71 7.19 -5.50
N GLY A 43 7.00 7.46 -5.71
CA GLY A 43 7.76 6.75 -6.72
C GLY A 43 7.76 5.26 -6.48
N SER A 44 7.96 4.86 -5.23
CA SER A 44 7.94 3.45 -4.90
C SER A 44 6.56 2.86 -5.12
N PHE A 45 5.54 3.60 -4.73
CA PHE A 45 4.18 3.11 -4.92
C PHE A 45 3.90 2.83 -6.39
N TYR A 46 4.17 3.82 -7.25
CA TYR A 46 3.86 3.64 -8.65
C TYR A 46 4.78 2.67 -9.36
N HIS A 47 5.90 2.36 -8.74
CA HIS A 47 6.79 1.34 -9.29
C HIS A 47 6.10 -0.03 -9.20
N TYR A 48 5.35 -0.25 -8.14
CA TYR A 48 4.70 -1.54 -7.93
C TYR A 48 3.24 -1.56 -8.36
N PHE A 49 2.54 -0.46 -8.27
CA PHE A 49 1.12 -0.42 -8.53
C PHE A 49 0.73 0.78 -9.36
N GLU A 50 -0.35 0.68 -10.10
CA GLU A 50 -0.81 1.78 -10.90
C GLU A 50 -1.69 2.74 -10.10
N GLY A 51 -2.25 2.29 -9.02
CA GLY A 51 -3.10 3.12 -8.18
C GLY A 51 -3.63 2.30 -7.03
N LYS A 52 -4.43 2.93 -6.16
CA LYS A 52 -4.90 2.22 -4.97
C LYS A 52 -5.72 0.98 -5.31
N GLY A 53 -6.37 0.98 -6.44
CA GLY A 53 -7.15 -0.17 -6.83
C GLY A 53 -6.32 -1.40 -7.06
N ARG A 54 -5.07 -1.19 -7.49
CA ARG A 54 -4.21 -2.32 -7.73
C ARG A 54 -3.77 -2.97 -6.43
N THR A 55 -3.62 -2.18 -5.37
CA THR A 55 -3.22 -2.77 -4.10
C THR A 55 -4.33 -3.68 -3.59
N ALA A 56 -5.57 -3.26 -3.77
CA ALA A 56 -6.69 -4.09 -3.34
C ALA A 56 -6.74 -5.36 -4.17
N GLY A 57 -6.51 -5.23 -5.47
CA GLY A 57 -6.55 -6.38 -6.35
C GLY A 57 -5.47 -7.39 -6.04
N VAL A 58 -4.30 -6.91 -5.69
CA VAL A 58 -3.21 -7.81 -5.39
C VAL A 58 -3.56 -8.67 -4.18
N THR A 59 -4.08 -8.05 -3.14
CA THR A 59 -4.39 -8.80 -1.94
C THR A 59 -5.49 -9.80 -2.17
N VAL A 60 -6.51 -9.39 -2.87
CA VAL A 60 -7.61 -10.30 -3.14
C VAL A 60 -7.15 -11.39 -4.08
N GLY A 61 -6.36 -11.05 -5.06
CA GLY A 61 -5.91 -12.03 -6.01
C GLY A 61 -5.04 -13.09 -5.41
N ALA A 62 -4.44 -12.80 -4.27
CA ALA A 62 -3.57 -13.77 -3.64
C ALA A 62 -4.37 -14.95 -3.13
N VAL A 63 -5.63 -14.75 -2.95
CA VAL A 63 -6.46 -15.84 -2.53
C VAL A 63 -6.69 -16.81 -3.66
#